data_b243bfb0b77f36e04145f2e66f3d5e62
#
_entry.id   b243bfb0b77f36e04145f2e66f3d5e62
#
_cell.length_a   1.000
_cell.length_b   1.000
_cell.length_c   1.000
_cell.angle_alpha   90.00
_cell.angle_beta   90.00
_cell.angle_gamma   90.00
#
_symmetry.space_group_name_H-M   'P 1'
#
loop_
_entity.id
_entity.type
_entity.pdbx_description
1 polymer ?
#
loop_
_entity_poly.entity_id
_entity_poly.type
_entity_poly.pdbx_seq_one_letter_code
_entity_poly.pdbx_strand_id
1 'polypeptide(L)'
;MNTSTYNRTRWLTLFGTIVTQFALGSVYTWSLFNSALSDKLGAPISQVAFSFGLLSLGLAISSSVAGKLQERFGVKRVTMASGILLGVGFFLTAHSNNLMMLWLSAGVLVGLADGAGYLLTLSNCVKWFPERKGLISAFAIGSYGLGSLGFKFIDSHLLASVGLEKTFMIWGVIVLVMILFGATLMKDAPQQEVKTVNGVVENDFTLAQSMRKPQYWMLAVMFLTACMSGLYVIGVAKDIAQGMVKLDAATAANAVTVISIANLSGRLVLGILSDKIARIRVITLGQVISLVGMAALLFAPLNEATFFAAIACVAFNFGGTITVFPSLVSEFFGLNNLAKNYGIIYLGFGIGSICGSLIASLFGGFYVTFCVIFALLIISLALSTTIRQPQRELYKEAHV
;
A
#
# COMPACT_ATOMS: atom_id res chain seq x y z
N MET A 1 -10.27 31.54 -4.77
CA MET A 1 -10.15 30.75 -6.03
C MET A 1 -11.53 30.67 -6.65
N ASN A 2 -11.69 30.97 -7.94
CA ASN A 2 -12.98 30.87 -8.65
C ASN A 2 -13.41 29.38 -8.69
N THR A 3 -14.71 29.08 -8.57
CA THR A 3 -15.27 27.71 -8.57
C THR A 3 -14.87 26.93 -9.81
N SER A 4 -14.84 27.53 -10.99
CA SER A 4 -14.40 26.89 -12.22
C SER A 4 -12.93 26.47 -12.17
N THR A 5 -12.06 27.35 -11.67
CA THR A 5 -10.62 27.07 -11.50
C THR A 5 -10.38 26.00 -10.44
N TYR A 6 -11.15 26.03 -9.33
CA TYR A 6 -11.09 25.01 -8.29
C TYR A 6 -11.42 23.63 -8.85
N ASN A 7 -12.54 23.50 -9.56
CA ASN A 7 -12.96 22.24 -10.17
C ASN A 7 -11.95 21.71 -11.18
N ARG A 8 -11.46 22.58 -12.07
CA ARG A 8 -10.43 22.19 -13.04
C ARG A 8 -9.16 21.68 -12.35
N THR A 9 -8.68 22.40 -11.35
CA THR A 9 -7.44 22.06 -10.65
C THR A 9 -7.56 20.73 -9.91
N ARG A 10 -8.66 20.47 -9.21
CA ARG A 10 -8.83 19.22 -8.49
C ARG A 10 -8.94 17.99 -9.42
N TRP A 11 -9.61 18.14 -10.56
CA TRP A 11 -9.68 17.04 -11.55
C TRP A 11 -8.35 16.78 -12.24
N LEU A 12 -7.58 17.82 -12.56
CA LEU A 12 -6.22 17.66 -13.08
C LEU A 12 -5.30 17.02 -12.03
N THR A 13 -5.42 17.39 -10.77
CA THR A 13 -4.68 16.78 -9.68
C THR A 13 -5.04 15.30 -9.51
N LEU A 14 -6.32 14.95 -9.61
CA LEU A 14 -6.75 13.56 -9.60
C LEU A 14 -6.14 12.77 -10.77
N PHE A 15 -6.20 13.30 -11.97
CA PHE A 15 -5.63 12.63 -13.15
C PHE A 15 -4.11 12.46 -13.01
N GLY A 16 -3.40 13.49 -12.57
CA GLY A 16 -1.97 13.39 -12.29
C GLY A 16 -1.63 12.36 -11.20
N THR A 17 -2.47 12.29 -10.17
CA THR A 17 -2.35 11.29 -9.10
C THR A 17 -2.56 9.88 -9.64
N ILE A 18 -3.57 9.67 -10.49
CA ILE A 18 -3.85 8.37 -11.13
C ILE A 18 -2.65 7.89 -11.94
N VAL A 19 -2.09 8.75 -12.79
CA VAL A 19 -0.91 8.43 -13.60
C VAL A 19 0.29 8.10 -12.71
N THR A 20 0.54 8.88 -11.68
CA THR A 20 1.64 8.66 -10.73
C THR A 20 1.47 7.36 -9.96
N GLN A 21 0.28 7.10 -9.44
CA GLN A 21 -0.01 5.87 -8.68
C GLN A 21 0.12 4.62 -9.56
N PHE A 22 -0.30 4.70 -10.83
CA PHE A 22 -0.12 3.61 -11.79
C PHE A 22 1.37 3.26 -11.96
N ALA A 23 2.21 4.26 -12.13
CA ALA A 23 3.66 4.06 -12.25
C ALA A 23 4.28 3.51 -10.96
N LEU A 24 3.90 4.05 -9.80
CA LEU A 24 4.40 3.59 -8.50
C LEU A 24 3.98 2.15 -8.19
N GLY A 25 2.79 1.74 -8.59
CA GLY A 25 2.28 0.38 -8.39
C GLY A 25 3.07 -0.70 -9.11
N SER A 26 3.88 -0.33 -10.08
CA SER A 26 4.73 -1.25 -10.84
C SER A 26 5.70 -2.05 -9.96
N VAL A 27 6.08 -1.55 -8.79
CA VAL A 27 6.98 -2.24 -7.86
C VAL A 27 6.42 -3.57 -7.33
N TYR A 28 5.12 -3.78 -7.39
CA TYR A 28 4.50 -5.05 -7.00
C TYR A 28 4.74 -6.20 -7.99
N THR A 29 5.36 -5.92 -9.12
CA THR A 29 5.80 -6.95 -10.07
C THR A 29 7.11 -7.62 -9.66
N TRP A 30 7.67 -7.26 -8.52
CA TRP A 30 9.00 -7.68 -8.07
C TRP A 30 9.23 -9.20 -8.11
N SER A 31 8.23 -9.99 -7.75
CA SER A 31 8.34 -11.46 -7.75
C SER A 31 8.69 -12.06 -9.11
N LEU A 32 8.46 -11.34 -10.22
CA LEU A 32 8.85 -11.77 -11.57
C LEU A 32 10.37 -11.84 -11.75
N PHE A 33 11.12 -11.09 -10.96
CA PHE A 33 12.56 -10.91 -11.12
C PHE A 33 13.42 -11.76 -10.16
N ASN A 34 12.82 -12.37 -9.14
CA ASN A 34 13.54 -13.09 -8.10
C ASN A 34 14.47 -14.19 -8.68
N SER A 35 13.94 -15.03 -9.57
CA SER A 35 14.73 -16.11 -10.17
C SER A 35 15.87 -15.59 -11.05
N ALA A 36 15.59 -14.62 -11.92
CA ALA A 36 16.60 -14.05 -12.81
C ALA A 36 17.70 -13.32 -12.04
N LEU A 37 17.36 -12.61 -10.96
CA LEU A 37 18.32 -11.96 -10.09
C LEU A 37 19.14 -12.96 -9.27
N SER A 38 18.52 -14.03 -8.81
CA SER A 38 19.20 -15.12 -8.12
C SER A 38 20.26 -15.75 -9.02
N ASP A 39 19.94 -16.04 -10.28
CA ASP A 39 20.85 -16.57 -11.27
C ASP A 39 22.00 -15.60 -11.57
N LYS A 40 21.69 -14.32 -11.76
CA LYS A 40 22.69 -13.28 -12.06
C LYS A 40 23.69 -13.08 -10.91
N LEU A 41 23.21 -13.06 -9.66
CA LEU A 41 24.02 -12.73 -8.48
C LEU A 41 24.63 -13.95 -7.79
N GLY A 42 24.20 -15.17 -8.17
CA GLY A 42 24.62 -16.39 -7.50
C GLY A 42 24.18 -16.45 -6.03
N ALA A 43 23.07 -15.81 -5.69
CA ALA A 43 22.53 -15.73 -4.35
C ALA A 43 21.23 -16.55 -4.22
N PRO A 44 20.89 -17.08 -3.02
CA PRO A 44 19.63 -17.76 -2.80
C PRO A 44 18.42 -16.87 -3.10
N ILE A 45 17.35 -17.43 -3.66
CA ILE A 45 16.11 -16.71 -3.98
C ILE A 45 15.54 -16.01 -2.74
N SER A 46 15.61 -16.64 -1.56
CA SER A 46 15.13 -16.03 -0.31
C SER A 46 15.84 -14.71 0.03
N GLN A 47 17.12 -14.61 -0.23
CA GLN A 47 17.90 -13.39 -0.01
C GLN A 47 17.61 -12.32 -1.06
N VAL A 48 17.38 -12.73 -2.30
CA VAL A 48 16.93 -11.82 -3.38
C VAL A 48 15.52 -11.31 -3.10
N ALA A 49 14.60 -12.17 -2.70
CA ALA A 49 13.22 -11.81 -2.34
C ALA A 49 13.14 -10.87 -1.12
N PHE A 50 14.13 -10.90 -0.23
CA PHE A 50 14.23 -9.97 0.89
C PHE A 50 14.31 -8.50 0.44
N SER A 51 14.75 -8.25 -0.79
CA SER A 51 14.72 -6.90 -1.41
C SER A 51 13.32 -6.29 -1.37
N PHE A 52 12.27 -7.07 -1.59
CA PHE A 52 10.89 -6.60 -1.51
C PHE A 52 10.48 -6.22 -0.07
N GLY A 53 10.96 -6.94 0.92
CA GLY A 53 10.78 -6.57 2.34
C GLY A 53 11.45 -5.24 2.66
N LEU A 54 12.67 -5.02 2.20
CA LEU A 54 13.39 -3.75 2.35
C LEU A 54 12.70 -2.61 1.59
N LEU A 55 12.20 -2.89 0.39
CA LEU A 55 11.41 -1.94 -0.40
C LEU A 55 10.16 -1.51 0.38
N SER A 56 9.42 -2.46 0.93
CA SER A 56 8.22 -2.20 1.73
C SER A 56 8.54 -1.39 2.99
N LEU A 57 9.65 -1.67 3.66
CA LEU A 57 10.10 -0.91 4.82
C LEU A 57 10.51 0.51 4.42
N GLY A 58 11.27 0.68 3.37
CA GLY A 58 11.66 1.99 2.82
C GLY A 58 10.45 2.83 2.41
N LEU A 59 9.48 2.20 1.76
CA LEU A 59 8.22 2.80 1.38
C LEU A 59 7.45 3.32 2.60
N ALA A 60 7.36 2.51 3.65
CA ALA A 60 6.70 2.89 4.90
C ALA A 60 7.41 4.03 5.62
N ILE A 61 8.73 3.99 5.71
CA ILE A 61 9.54 5.06 6.34
C ILE A 61 9.38 6.38 5.59
N SER A 62 9.50 6.34 4.27
CA SER A 62 9.33 7.52 3.43
C SER A 62 7.91 8.10 3.52
N SER A 63 6.89 7.24 3.55
CA SER A 63 5.50 7.64 3.75
C SER A 63 5.28 8.32 5.10
N SER A 64 5.97 7.88 6.15
CA SER A 64 5.82 8.45 7.49
C SER A 64 6.27 9.92 7.58
N VAL A 65 7.15 10.35 6.71
CA VAL A 65 7.65 11.73 6.64
C VAL A 65 7.06 12.53 5.47
N ALA A 66 6.20 11.92 4.67
CA ALA A 66 5.64 12.53 3.46
C ALA A 66 4.89 13.85 3.76
N GLY A 67 4.14 13.92 4.86
CA GLY A 67 3.43 15.13 5.26
C GLY A 67 4.36 16.31 5.54
N LYS A 68 5.49 16.07 6.18
CA LYS A 68 6.52 17.11 6.44
C LYS A 68 7.19 17.57 5.15
N LEU A 69 7.45 16.63 4.25
CA LEU A 69 8.01 16.95 2.94
C LEU A 69 7.06 17.81 2.11
N GLN A 70 5.76 17.53 2.15
CA GLN A 70 4.76 18.33 1.47
C GLN A 70 4.68 19.75 2.03
N GLU A 71 4.69 19.92 3.34
CA GLU A 71 4.66 21.25 3.97
C GLU A 71 5.85 22.10 3.53
N ARG A 72 7.03 21.49 3.40
CA ARG A 72 8.27 22.22 3.07
C ARG A 72 8.44 22.46 1.57
N PHE A 73 8.11 21.49 0.73
CA PHE A 73 8.44 21.52 -0.71
C PHE A 73 7.23 21.56 -1.63
N GLY A 74 6.04 21.19 -1.14
CA GLY A 74 4.84 21.05 -1.95
C GLY A 74 4.73 19.70 -2.68
N VAL A 75 3.52 19.34 -3.10
CA VAL A 75 3.24 18.05 -3.74
C VAL A 75 3.99 17.84 -5.05
N LYS A 76 4.05 18.86 -5.88
CA LYS A 76 4.68 18.78 -7.21
C LYS A 76 6.17 18.43 -7.13
N ARG A 77 6.92 19.14 -6.31
CA ARG A 77 8.38 18.94 -6.18
C ARG A 77 8.73 17.61 -5.56
N VAL A 78 8.01 17.20 -4.54
CA VAL A 78 8.24 15.90 -3.88
C VAL A 78 7.91 14.76 -4.83
N THR A 79 6.83 14.86 -5.60
CA THR A 79 6.46 13.85 -6.59
C THR A 79 7.49 13.76 -7.71
N MET A 80 7.99 14.88 -8.20
CA MET A 80 9.09 14.89 -9.19
C MET A 80 10.34 14.21 -8.66
N ALA A 81 10.74 14.53 -7.42
CA ALA A 81 11.90 13.90 -6.76
C ALA A 81 11.68 12.38 -6.60
N SER A 82 10.49 11.95 -6.23
CA SER A 82 10.11 10.55 -6.16
C SER A 82 10.32 9.84 -7.50
N GLY A 83 9.85 10.42 -8.60
CA GLY A 83 10.02 9.87 -9.94
C GLY A 83 11.49 9.75 -10.38
N ILE A 84 12.28 10.79 -10.11
CA ILE A 84 13.71 10.81 -10.43
C ILE A 84 14.46 9.73 -9.63
N LEU A 85 14.22 9.65 -8.31
CA LEU A 85 14.87 8.66 -7.45
C LEU A 85 14.43 7.24 -7.78
N LEU A 86 13.20 7.03 -8.18
CA LEU A 86 12.71 5.72 -8.63
C LEU A 86 13.43 5.28 -9.91
N GLY A 87 13.56 6.17 -10.88
CA GLY A 87 14.31 5.90 -12.10
C GLY A 87 15.77 5.60 -11.85
N VAL A 88 16.43 6.36 -10.98
CA VAL A 88 17.81 6.12 -10.53
C VAL A 88 17.93 4.77 -9.80
N GLY A 89 16.97 4.44 -8.96
CA GLY A 89 16.93 3.15 -8.24
C GLY A 89 16.87 1.96 -9.19
N PHE A 90 16.04 2.01 -10.23
CA PHE A 90 15.96 0.96 -11.25
C PHE A 90 17.23 0.89 -12.11
N PHE A 91 17.81 2.02 -12.45
CA PHE A 91 19.09 2.06 -13.16
C PHE A 91 20.21 1.39 -12.36
N LEU A 92 20.33 1.71 -11.08
CA LEU A 92 21.31 1.08 -10.19
C LEU A 92 21.02 -0.41 -9.99
N THR A 93 19.77 -0.79 -9.92
CA THR A 93 19.36 -2.20 -9.83
C THR A 93 19.77 -2.98 -11.07
N ALA A 94 19.63 -2.39 -12.26
CA ALA A 94 20.08 -2.98 -13.52
C ALA A 94 21.57 -3.32 -13.50
N HIS A 95 22.38 -2.51 -12.85
CA HIS A 95 23.84 -2.64 -12.77
C HIS A 95 24.33 -3.27 -11.47
N SER A 96 23.46 -3.84 -10.66
CA SER A 96 23.85 -4.50 -9.41
C SER A 96 24.61 -5.80 -9.68
N ASN A 97 25.78 -5.94 -9.03
CA ASN A 97 26.69 -7.08 -9.19
C ASN A 97 26.75 -7.98 -7.96
N ASN A 98 26.16 -7.54 -6.85
CA ASN A 98 26.14 -8.28 -5.60
C ASN A 98 24.83 -8.02 -4.85
N LEU A 99 24.58 -8.84 -3.84
CA LEU A 99 23.35 -8.79 -3.06
C LEU A 99 23.19 -7.47 -2.28
N MET A 100 24.28 -6.95 -1.73
CA MET A 100 24.25 -5.68 -0.98
C MET A 100 23.84 -4.51 -1.88
N MET A 101 24.37 -4.42 -3.08
CA MET A 101 24.01 -3.39 -4.04
C MET A 101 22.55 -3.52 -4.48
N LEU A 102 22.05 -4.75 -4.67
CA LEU A 102 20.64 -5.02 -4.95
C LEU A 102 19.74 -4.53 -3.81
N TRP A 103 20.07 -4.87 -2.56
CA TRP A 103 19.27 -4.44 -1.40
C TRP A 103 19.25 -2.93 -1.23
N LEU A 104 20.36 -2.24 -1.46
CA LEU A 104 20.42 -0.79 -1.35
C LEU A 104 19.69 -0.09 -2.48
N SER A 105 19.81 -0.57 -3.72
CA SER A 105 19.18 0.06 -4.88
C SER A 105 17.71 -0.31 -5.02
N ALA A 106 17.41 -1.58 -5.19
CA ALA A 106 16.04 -2.07 -5.39
C ALA A 106 15.21 -2.11 -4.10
N GLY A 107 15.84 -2.34 -2.97
CA GLY A 107 15.17 -2.30 -1.68
C GLY A 107 15.03 -0.87 -1.16
N VAL A 108 16.09 -0.33 -0.60
CA VAL A 108 16.04 0.94 0.15
C VAL A 108 15.69 2.12 -0.76
N LEU A 109 16.42 2.35 -1.83
CA LEU A 109 16.24 3.54 -2.67
C LEU A 109 14.91 3.54 -3.40
N VAL A 110 14.55 2.43 -4.03
CA VAL A 110 13.24 2.28 -4.71
C VAL A 110 12.09 2.40 -3.73
N GLY A 111 12.20 1.78 -2.55
CA GLY A 111 11.19 1.89 -1.50
C GLY A 111 11.00 3.32 -1.00
N LEU A 112 12.08 4.02 -0.68
CA LEU A 112 12.01 5.42 -0.25
C LEU A 112 11.41 6.33 -1.32
N ALA A 113 11.77 6.14 -2.56
CA ALA A 113 11.22 6.90 -3.68
C ALA A 113 9.72 6.66 -3.84
N ASP A 114 9.30 5.41 -3.83
CA ASP A 114 7.90 5.02 -4.00
C ASP A 114 7.02 5.58 -2.88
N GLY A 115 7.42 5.42 -1.63
CA GLY A 115 6.61 5.80 -0.47
C GLY A 115 6.32 7.29 -0.36
N ALA A 116 7.29 8.14 -0.67
CA ALA A 116 7.11 9.58 -0.66
C ALA A 116 6.04 10.00 -1.67
N GLY A 117 6.12 9.51 -2.89
CA GLY A 117 5.14 9.77 -3.94
C GLY A 117 3.77 9.17 -3.63
N TYR A 118 3.74 7.95 -3.14
CA TYR A 118 2.50 7.23 -2.84
C TYR A 118 1.62 7.96 -1.82
N LEU A 119 2.10 8.12 -0.61
CA LEU A 119 1.25 8.68 0.47
C LEU A 119 0.91 10.13 0.21
N LEU A 120 1.86 10.91 -0.26
CA LEU A 120 1.70 12.33 -0.50
C LEU A 120 0.64 12.63 -1.55
N THR A 121 0.71 12.00 -2.70
CA THR A 121 -0.24 12.21 -3.78
C THR A 121 -1.63 11.72 -3.40
N LEU A 122 -1.72 10.60 -2.68
CA LEU A 122 -2.96 10.07 -2.14
C LEU A 122 -3.63 11.04 -1.17
N SER A 123 -2.93 11.47 -0.13
CA SER A 123 -3.49 12.34 0.90
C SER A 123 -3.87 13.71 0.35
N ASN A 124 -3.05 14.26 -0.54
CA ASN A 124 -3.35 15.51 -1.23
C ASN A 124 -4.62 15.39 -2.08
N CYS A 125 -4.76 14.31 -2.82
CA CYS A 125 -5.92 14.07 -3.67
C CYS A 125 -7.21 13.92 -2.86
N VAL A 126 -7.16 13.20 -1.75
CA VAL A 126 -8.31 13.04 -0.83
C VAL A 126 -8.75 14.39 -0.26
N LYS A 127 -7.82 15.27 0.07
CA LYS A 127 -8.13 16.63 0.54
C LYS A 127 -8.86 17.49 -0.50
N TRP A 128 -8.62 17.28 -1.79
CA TRP A 128 -9.33 17.96 -2.87
C TRP A 128 -10.81 17.55 -3.00
N PHE A 129 -11.16 16.37 -2.50
CA PHE A 129 -12.49 15.78 -2.60
C PHE A 129 -13.03 15.32 -1.23
N PRO A 130 -13.23 16.24 -0.28
CA PRO A 130 -13.65 15.87 1.07
C PRO A 130 -15.05 15.22 1.10
N GLU A 131 -15.87 15.47 0.08
CA GLU A 131 -17.21 14.91 -0.07
C GLU A 131 -17.23 13.46 -0.59
N ARG A 132 -16.14 12.96 -1.16
CA ARG A 132 -16.06 11.64 -1.81
C ARG A 132 -14.73 10.94 -1.52
N LYS A 133 -14.32 10.93 -0.27
CA LYS A 133 -13.00 10.41 0.14
C LYS A 133 -12.74 8.96 -0.26
N GLY A 134 -13.73 8.09 -0.06
CA GLY A 134 -13.61 6.67 -0.40
C GLY A 134 -13.51 6.42 -1.90
N LEU A 135 -14.31 7.12 -2.70
CA LEU A 135 -14.26 7.03 -4.16
C LEU A 135 -12.92 7.50 -4.72
N ILE A 136 -12.42 8.62 -4.22
CA ILE A 136 -11.14 9.18 -4.67
C ILE A 136 -9.97 8.31 -4.23
N SER A 137 -9.98 7.79 -3.01
CA SER A 137 -9.02 6.78 -2.58
C SER A 137 -9.08 5.53 -3.47
N ALA A 138 -10.27 5.07 -3.84
CA ALA A 138 -10.44 3.92 -4.73
C ALA A 138 -9.81 4.17 -6.10
N PHE A 139 -9.99 5.34 -6.68
CA PHE A 139 -9.36 5.69 -7.96
C PHE A 139 -7.83 5.82 -7.84
N ALA A 140 -7.33 6.52 -6.84
CA ALA A 140 -5.89 6.72 -6.65
C ALA A 140 -5.18 5.41 -6.32
N ILE A 141 -5.63 4.71 -5.29
CA ILE A 141 -5.01 3.46 -4.83
C ILE A 141 -5.38 2.29 -5.76
N GLY A 142 -6.55 2.31 -6.38
CA GLY A 142 -6.94 1.37 -7.43
C GLY A 142 -6.02 1.47 -8.64
N SER A 143 -5.58 2.68 -8.99
CA SER A 143 -4.59 2.90 -10.05
C SER A 143 -3.23 2.30 -9.71
N TYR A 144 -2.83 2.31 -8.46
CA TYR A 144 -1.64 1.62 -7.99
C TYR A 144 -1.76 0.09 -8.22
N GLY A 145 -2.88 -0.50 -7.85
CA GLY A 145 -3.16 -1.90 -8.12
C GLY A 145 -3.24 -2.23 -9.62
N LEU A 146 -3.86 -1.36 -10.40
CA LEU A 146 -3.94 -1.51 -11.86
C LEU A 146 -2.55 -1.39 -12.51
N GLY A 147 -1.69 -0.52 -11.99
CA GLY A 147 -0.30 -0.41 -12.41
C GLY A 147 0.49 -1.69 -12.17
N SER A 148 0.31 -2.32 -11.03
CA SER A 148 0.85 -3.65 -10.74
C SER A 148 0.45 -4.68 -11.80
N LEU A 149 -0.83 -4.74 -12.14
CA LEU A 149 -1.33 -5.66 -13.17
C LEU A 149 -0.81 -5.31 -14.56
N GLY A 150 -0.85 -4.04 -14.95
CA GLY A 150 -0.37 -3.57 -16.26
C GLY A 150 1.12 -3.80 -16.44
N PHE A 151 1.93 -3.45 -15.49
CA PHE A 151 3.39 -3.67 -15.54
C PHE A 151 3.78 -5.14 -15.45
N LYS A 152 2.96 -6.01 -14.85
CA LYS A 152 3.19 -7.45 -14.95
C LYS A 152 3.34 -7.89 -16.42
N PHE A 153 2.47 -7.44 -17.30
CA PHE A 153 2.54 -7.76 -18.72
C PHE A 153 3.71 -7.07 -19.41
N ILE A 154 3.93 -5.79 -19.14
CA ILE A 154 5.04 -5.00 -19.69
C ILE A 154 6.38 -5.60 -19.27
N ASP A 155 6.59 -5.82 -17.99
CA ASP A 155 7.85 -6.32 -17.43
C ASP A 155 8.11 -7.78 -17.83
N SER A 156 7.09 -8.62 -17.88
CA SER A 156 7.22 -9.99 -18.37
C SER A 156 7.64 -10.04 -19.83
N HIS A 157 7.03 -9.19 -20.66
CA HIS A 157 7.40 -9.10 -22.07
C HIS A 157 8.83 -8.58 -22.25
N LEU A 158 9.20 -7.52 -21.54
CA LEU A 158 10.56 -6.97 -21.60
C LEU A 158 11.60 -7.97 -21.09
N LEU A 159 11.33 -8.65 -19.99
CA LEU A 159 12.24 -9.66 -19.44
C LEU A 159 12.51 -10.80 -20.44
N ALA A 160 11.48 -11.24 -21.14
CA ALA A 160 11.61 -12.28 -22.18
C ALA A 160 12.32 -11.78 -23.43
N SER A 161 12.10 -10.52 -23.85
CA SER A 161 12.57 -10.01 -25.14
C SER A 161 13.93 -9.32 -25.08
N VAL A 162 14.25 -8.56 -24.01
CA VAL A 162 15.48 -7.75 -23.91
C VAL A 162 16.37 -8.13 -22.73
N GLY A 163 15.94 -9.02 -21.86
CA GLY A 163 16.69 -9.48 -20.69
C GLY A 163 16.56 -8.58 -19.46
N LEU A 164 17.17 -9.02 -18.38
CA LEU A 164 16.99 -8.44 -17.05
C LEU A 164 17.47 -6.98 -16.94
N GLU A 165 18.67 -6.69 -17.39
CA GLU A 165 19.30 -5.37 -17.25
C GLU A 165 18.53 -4.31 -18.03
N LYS A 166 18.23 -4.58 -19.31
CA LYS A 166 17.48 -3.64 -20.17
C LYS A 166 16.03 -3.48 -19.69
N THR A 167 15.43 -4.50 -19.09
CA THR A 167 14.09 -4.40 -18.52
C THR A 167 14.07 -3.37 -17.40
N PHE A 168 15.01 -3.41 -16.46
CA PHE A 168 15.08 -2.41 -15.40
C PHE A 168 15.34 -1.00 -15.92
N MET A 169 16.19 -0.86 -16.96
CA MET A 169 16.46 0.44 -17.55
C MET A 169 15.24 1.03 -18.27
N ILE A 170 14.54 0.24 -19.05
CA ILE A 170 13.33 0.67 -19.77
C ILE A 170 12.20 0.96 -18.78
N TRP A 171 11.98 0.10 -17.81
CA TRP A 171 11.00 0.29 -16.75
C TRP A 171 11.28 1.59 -15.97
N GLY A 172 12.54 1.83 -15.63
CA GLY A 172 12.95 3.08 -14.97
C GLY A 172 12.62 4.32 -15.77
N VAL A 173 12.84 4.31 -17.09
CA VAL A 173 12.50 5.43 -17.98
C VAL A 173 10.98 5.63 -18.05
N ILE A 174 10.22 4.58 -18.22
CA ILE A 174 8.76 4.66 -18.30
C ILE A 174 8.17 5.28 -17.04
N VAL A 175 8.55 4.80 -15.85
CA VAL A 175 8.02 5.33 -14.58
C VAL A 175 8.47 6.76 -14.33
N LEU A 176 9.72 7.11 -14.69
CA LEU A 176 10.22 8.48 -14.59
C LEU A 176 9.37 9.44 -15.43
N VAL A 177 9.14 9.12 -16.69
CA VAL A 177 8.33 9.97 -17.61
C VAL A 177 6.90 10.10 -17.10
N MET A 178 6.27 9.01 -16.68
CA MET A 178 4.90 9.01 -16.16
C MET A 178 4.76 9.86 -14.89
N ILE A 179 5.67 9.71 -13.95
CA ILE A 179 5.61 10.43 -12.67
C ILE A 179 5.89 11.93 -12.89
N LEU A 180 6.86 12.29 -13.70
CA LEU A 180 7.12 13.70 -14.04
C LEU A 180 5.92 14.35 -14.73
N PHE A 181 5.30 13.65 -15.67
CA PHE A 181 4.08 14.11 -16.31
C PHE A 181 2.93 14.29 -15.30
N GLY A 182 2.68 13.30 -14.47
CA GLY A 182 1.64 13.38 -13.44
C GLY A 182 1.88 14.51 -12.45
N ALA A 183 3.12 14.73 -12.04
CA ALA A 183 3.49 15.80 -11.12
C ALA A 183 3.19 17.20 -11.68
N THR A 184 3.34 17.42 -12.99
CA THR A 184 3.05 18.72 -13.61
C THR A 184 1.57 19.13 -13.49
N LEU A 185 0.68 18.16 -13.34
CA LEU A 185 -0.77 18.36 -13.24
C LEU A 185 -1.26 18.57 -11.81
N MET A 186 -0.41 18.31 -10.82
CA MET A 186 -0.79 18.36 -9.40
C MET A 186 -0.63 19.75 -8.81
N LYS A 187 -1.53 20.09 -7.88
CA LYS A 187 -1.40 21.24 -6.97
C LYS A 187 -1.74 20.83 -5.55
N ASP A 188 -1.14 21.50 -4.58
CA ASP A 188 -1.48 21.33 -3.17
C ASP A 188 -2.94 21.70 -2.91
N ALA A 189 -3.63 20.84 -2.16
CA ALA A 189 -5.00 21.08 -1.76
C ALA A 189 -5.08 22.24 -0.77
N PRO A 190 -6.16 23.06 -0.84
CA PRO A 190 -6.37 24.12 0.14
C PRO A 190 -6.64 23.51 1.52
N GLN A 191 -6.32 24.30 2.57
CA GLN A 191 -6.63 23.93 3.95
C GLN A 191 -8.14 23.81 4.12
N GLN A 192 -8.60 22.71 4.74
CA GLN A 192 -10.03 22.49 5.00
C GLN A 192 -10.46 23.26 6.25
N GLU A 193 -11.62 23.92 6.17
CA GLU A 193 -12.26 24.51 7.33
C GLU A 193 -12.88 23.41 8.21
N VAL A 194 -12.71 23.56 9.53
CA VAL A 194 -13.34 22.65 10.51
C VAL A 194 -14.83 22.96 10.56
N LYS A 195 -15.65 21.97 10.20
CA LYS A 195 -17.11 22.13 10.16
C LYS A 195 -17.73 21.70 11.48
N THR A 196 -18.82 22.35 11.82
CA THR A 196 -19.71 21.90 12.88
C THR A 196 -20.94 21.27 12.23
N VAL A 197 -21.14 19.98 12.46
CA VAL A 197 -22.29 19.23 11.96
C VAL A 197 -23.16 18.83 13.15
N ASN A 198 -24.43 19.27 13.15
CA ASN A 198 -25.38 18.99 14.25
C ASN A 198 -24.87 19.37 15.65
N GLY A 199 -24.13 20.48 15.76
CA GLY A 199 -23.57 20.93 17.04
C GLY A 199 -22.31 20.20 17.51
N VAL A 200 -21.79 19.25 16.72
CA VAL A 200 -20.54 18.53 16.98
C VAL A 200 -19.46 19.08 16.06
N VAL A 201 -18.34 19.50 16.64
CA VAL A 201 -17.17 19.95 15.87
C VAL A 201 -16.48 18.73 15.28
N GLU A 202 -16.21 18.76 13.98
CA GLU A 202 -15.43 17.70 13.32
C GLU A 202 -14.04 17.59 13.94
N ASN A 203 -13.52 16.37 14.02
CA ASN A 203 -12.20 16.11 14.55
C ASN A 203 -11.12 16.76 13.68
N ASP A 204 -10.17 17.40 14.31
CA ASP A 204 -8.98 18.00 13.70
C ASP A 204 -7.79 17.84 14.66
N PHE A 205 -7.30 16.61 14.77
CA PHE A 205 -6.21 16.26 15.68
C PHE A 205 -4.86 16.45 14.98
N THR A 206 -3.90 17.00 15.70
CA THR A 206 -2.48 16.92 15.31
C THR A 206 -1.97 15.49 15.50
N LEU A 207 -0.81 15.16 14.93
CA LEU A 207 -0.18 13.85 15.12
C LEU A 207 0.04 13.54 16.61
N ALA A 208 0.56 14.50 17.37
CA ALA A 208 0.81 14.32 18.81
C ALA A 208 -0.47 14.05 19.59
N GLN A 209 -1.56 14.74 19.25
CA GLN A 209 -2.87 14.51 19.86
C GLN A 209 -3.45 13.15 19.47
N SER A 210 -3.33 12.77 18.19
CA SER A 210 -3.81 11.49 17.67
C SER A 210 -3.11 10.32 18.37
N MET A 211 -1.79 10.39 18.53
CA MET A 211 -0.99 9.33 19.16
C MET A 211 -1.31 9.12 20.66
N ARG A 212 -1.96 10.07 21.30
CA ARG A 212 -2.42 9.93 22.70
C ARG A 212 -3.76 9.19 22.82
N LYS A 213 -4.46 8.98 21.71
CA LYS A 213 -5.75 8.28 21.72
C LYS A 213 -5.55 6.78 21.53
N PRO A 214 -6.21 5.91 22.33
CA PRO A 214 -6.09 4.46 22.16
C PRO A 214 -6.59 3.99 20.79
N GLN A 215 -7.58 4.68 20.21
CA GLN A 215 -8.10 4.38 18.87
C GLN A 215 -7.03 4.45 17.80
N TYR A 216 -6.07 5.35 17.93
CA TYR A 216 -4.97 5.48 17.00
C TYR A 216 -4.15 4.19 16.90
N TRP A 217 -3.81 3.62 18.04
CA TRP A 217 -3.04 2.37 18.11
C TRP A 217 -3.87 1.14 17.77
N MET A 218 -5.17 1.16 18.02
CA MET A 218 -6.08 0.11 17.55
C MET A 218 -6.10 0.08 16.02
N LEU A 219 -6.21 1.24 15.36
CA LEU A 219 -6.11 1.35 13.90
C LEU A 219 -4.75 0.89 13.39
N ALA A 220 -3.66 1.25 14.09
CA ALA A 220 -2.31 0.83 13.72
C ALA A 220 -2.15 -0.70 13.75
N VAL A 221 -2.70 -1.38 14.74
CA VAL A 221 -2.68 -2.86 14.82
C VAL A 221 -3.50 -3.50 13.71
N MET A 222 -4.68 -2.96 13.41
CA MET A 222 -5.52 -3.46 12.32
C MET A 222 -4.82 -3.29 10.97
N PHE A 223 -4.18 -2.16 10.74
CA PHE A 223 -3.43 -1.90 9.51
C PHE A 223 -2.21 -2.81 9.38
N LEU A 224 -1.42 -2.95 10.44
CA LEU A 224 -0.27 -3.87 10.50
C LEU A 224 -0.68 -5.30 10.14
N THR A 225 -1.76 -5.78 10.72
CA THR A 225 -2.26 -7.14 10.48
C THR A 225 -2.65 -7.37 9.02
N ALA A 226 -3.39 -6.45 8.43
CA ALA A 226 -3.79 -6.53 7.03
C ALA A 226 -2.58 -6.47 6.09
N CYS A 227 -1.62 -5.59 6.37
CA CYS A 227 -0.39 -5.48 5.59
C CYS A 227 0.50 -6.70 5.72
N MET A 228 0.67 -7.25 6.91
CA MET A 228 1.45 -8.45 7.14
C MET A 228 0.88 -9.63 6.33
N SER A 229 -0.42 -9.86 6.40
CA SER A 229 -1.06 -10.95 5.67
C SER A 229 -0.97 -10.78 4.15
N GLY A 230 -1.31 -9.60 3.66
CA GLY A 230 -1.33 -9.32 2.21
C GLY A 230 0.06 -9.29 1.59
N LEU A 231 1.00 -8.58 2.20
CA LEU A 231 2.35 -8.44 1.66
C LEU A 231 3.15 -9.73 1.73
N TYR A 232 2.96 -10.53 2.79
CA TYR A 232 3.58 -11.85 2.86
C TYR A 232 3.10 -12.75 1.72
N VAL A 233 1.79 -12.81 1.48
CA VAL A 233 1.22 -13.61 0.38
C VAL A 233 1.67 -13.05 -0.98
N ILE A 234 1.66 -11.74 -1.19
CA ILE A 234 2.13 -11.12 -2.44
C ILE A 234 3.60 -11.42 -2.71
N GLY A 235 4.44 -11.35 -1.69
CA GLY A 235 5.88 -11.54 -1.84
C GLY A 235 6.30 -12.97 -2.17
N VAL A 236 5.49 -13.98 -1.81
CA VAL A 236 5.83 -15.40 -1.94
C VAL A 236 4.72 -16.24 -2.57
N ALA A 237 3.80 -15.64 -3.30
CA ALA A 237 2.62 -16.30 -3.86
C ALA A 237 2.95 -17.53 -4.70
N LYS A 238 3.89 -17.40 -5.64
CA LYS A 238 4.33 -18.51 -6.48
C LYS A 238 5.00 -19.60 -5.65
N ASP A 239 5.81 -19.23 -4.69
CA ASP A 239 6.52 -20.16 -3.82
C ASP A 239 5.57 -20.97 -2.93
N ILE A 240 4.51 -20.32 -2.41
CA ILE A 240 3.43 -20.99 -1.68
C ILE A 240 2.71 -22.00 -2.57
N ALA A 241 2.37 -21.61 -3.78
CA ALA A 241 1.70 -22.47 -4.74
C ALA A 241 2.52 -23.74 -5.07
N GLN A 242 3.80 -23.57 -5.29
CA GLN A 242 4.70 -24.71 -5.56
C GLN A 242 5.01 -25.52 -4.30
N GLY A 243 5.24 -24.87 -3.16
CA GLY A 243 5.67 -25.52 -1.92
C GLY A 243 4.57 -26.22 -1.17
N MET A 244 3.40 -25.58 -1.00
CA MET A 244 2.29 -26.13 -0.22
C MET A 244 1.30 -26.94 -1.06
N VAL A 245 0.99 -26.48 -2.27
CA VAL A 245 -0.06 -27.07 -3.12
C VAL A 245 0.53 -28.00 -4.19
N LYS A 246 1.85 -27.95 -4.35
CA LYS A 246 2.59 -28.77 -5.34
C LYS A 246 2.16 -28.51 -6.79
N LEU A 247 1.81 -27.29 -7.11
CA LEU A 247 1.49 -26.88 -8.47
C LEU A 247 2.79 -26.78 -9.30
N ASP A 248 2.67 -27.05 -10.60
CA ASP A 248 3.76 -26.81 -11.55
C ASP A 248 4.06 -25.31 -11.69
N ALA A 249 5.24 -24.97 -12.21
CA ALA A 249 5.67 -23.57 -12.29
C ALA A 249 4.74 -22.67 -13.11
N ALA A 250 4.18 -23.18 -14.20
CA ALA A 250 3.26 -22.43 -15.05
C ALA A 250 1.93 -22.12 -14.35
N THR A 251 1.34 -23.12 -13.68
CA THR A 251 0.10 -22.96 -12.90
C THR A 251 0.35 -22.10 -11.66
N ALA A 252 1.47 -22.30 -10.97
CA ALA A 252 1.85 -21.50 -9.80
C ALA A 252 2.00 -20.00 -10.13
N ALA A 253 2.47 -19.65 -11.32
CA ALA A 253 2.55 -18.27 -11.77
C ALA A 253 1.17 -17.59 -11.86
N ASN A 254 0.08 -18.34 -12.03
CA ASN A 254 -1.28 -17.82 -12.01
C ASN A 254 -1.68 -17.29 -10.62
N ALA A 255 -1.02 -17.69 -9.55
CA ALA A 255 -1.23 -17.14 -8.21
C ALA A 255 -0.98 -15.62 -8.18
N VAL A 256 0.04 -15.14 -8.88
CA VAL A 256 0.35 -13.70 -9.00
C VAL A 256 -0.80 -12.97 -9.71
N THR A 257 -1.36 -13.54 -10.74
CA THR A 257 -2.50 -12.96 -11.46
C THR A 257 -3.75 -12.90 -10.58
N VAL A 258 -4.07 -13.98 -9.87
CA VAL A 258 -5.21 -14.06 -8.93
C VAL A 258 -5.07 -13.00 -7.85
N ILE A 259 -3.91 -12.88 -7.23
CA ILE A 259 -3.63 -11.87 -6.20
C ILE A 259 -3.78 -10.47 -6.77
N SER A 260 -3.25 -10.19 -7.95
CA SER A 260 -3.32 -8.85 -8.56
C SER A 260 -4.77 -8.45 -8.83
N ILE A 261 -5.56 -9.35 -9.38
CA ILE A 261 -6.99 -9.09 -9.67
C ILE A 261 -7.77 -8.92 -8.36
N ALA A 262 -7.56 -9.79 -7.38
CA ALA A 262 -8.25 -9.72 -6.09
C ALA A 262 -7.88 -8.43 -5.32
N ASN A 263 -6.61 -8.06 -5.31
CA ASN A 263 -6.12 -6.83 -4.70
C ASN A 263 -6.75 -5.60 -5.36
N LEU A 264 -6.74 -5.53 -6.68
CA LEU A 264 -7.39 -4.45 -7.42
C LEU A 264 -8.90 -4.40 -7.12
N SER A 265 -9.57 -5.54 -7.16
CA SER A 265 -11.01 -5.64 -6.87
C SER A 265 -11.32 -5.16 -5.46
N GLY A 266 -10.53 -5.54 -4.47
CA GLY A 266 -10.68 -5.07 -3.09
C GLY A 266 -10.52 -3.56 -2.95
N ARG A 267 -9.55 -2.98 -3.63
CA ARG A 267 -9.35 -1.52 -3.65
C ARG A 267 -10.56 -0.78 -4.18
N LEU A 268 -11.11 -1.23 -5.30
CA LEU A 268 -12.27 -0.59 -5.93
C LEU A 268 -13.57 -0.85 -5.15
N VAL A 269 -13.87 -2.10 -4.86
CA VAL A 269 -15.14 -2.49 -4.23
C VAL A 269 -15.24 -1.95 -2.80
N LEU A 270 -14.27 -2.22 -1.96
CA LEU A 270 -14.32 -1.79 -0.56
C LEU A 270 -14.10 -0.28 -0.42
N GLY A 271 -13.26 0.31 -1.28
CA GLY A 271 -13.08 1.75 -1.32
C GLY A 271 -14.37 2.51 -1.62
N ILE A 272 -15.09 2.12 -2.64
CA ILE A 272 -16.38 2.71 -3.02
C ILE A 272 -17.44 2.41 -1.95
N LEU A 273 -17.49 1.17 -1.45
CA LEU A 273 -18.44 0.76 -0.41
C LEU A 273 -18.28 1.59 0.87
N SER A 274 -17.06 2.04 1.18
CA SER A 274 -16.75 2.83 2.38
C SER A 274 -17.45 4.20 2.43
N ASP A 275 -17.89 4.72 1.30
CA ASP A 275 -18.71 5.94 1.24
C ASP A 275 -20.21 5.66 1.45
N LYS A 276 -20.65 4.41 1.32
CA LYS A 276 -22.06 4.02 1.39
C LYS A 276 -22.47 3.45 2.74
N ILE A 277 -21.54 2.78 3.43
CA ILE A 277 -21.75 2.24 4.78
C ILE A 277 -20.61 2.70 5.69
N ALA A 278 -20.77 2.52 7.01
CA ALA A 278 -19.74 2.91 7.97
C ALA A 278 -18.39 2.28 7.62
N ARG A 279 -17.33 3.10 7.54
CA ARG A 279 -15.99 2.67 7.11
C ARG A 279 -15.43 1.54 7.97
N ILE A 280 -15.65 1.62 9.28
CA ILE A 280 -15.20 0.56 10.20
C ILE A 280 -15.90 -0.78 9.92
N ARG A 281 -17.16 -0.78 9.48
CA ARG A 281 -17.86 -1.99 9.06
C ARG A 281 -17.28 -2.58 7.78
N VAL A 282 -16.82 -1.74 6.87
CA VAL A 282 -16.13 -2.19 5.65
C VAL A 282 -14.83 -2.89 6.02
N ILE A 283 -14.06 -2.32 6.96
CA ILE A 283 -12.85 -2.95 7.50
C ILE A 283 -13.17 -4.29 8.16
N THR A 284 -14.20 -4.35 8.98
CA THR A 284 -14.64 -5.60 9.63
C THR A 284 -15.02 -6.66 8.59
N LEU A 285 -15.77 -6.30 7.54
CA LEU A 285 -16.12 -7.20 6.44
C LEU A 285 -14.87 -7.75 5.74
N GLY A 286 -13.92 -6.88 5.42
CA GLY A 286 -12.65 -7.28 4.80
C GLY A 286 -11.86 -8.25 5.68
N GLN A 287 -11.81 -8.01 6.98
CA GLN A 287 -11.13 -8.88 7.94
C GLN A 287 -11.79 -10.26 8.05
N VAL A 288 -13.11 -10.33 8.01
CA VAL A 288 -13.84 -11.62 7.99
C VAL A 288 -13.50 -12.40 6.71
N ILE A 289 -13.47 -11.74 5.57
CA ILE A 289 -13.09 -12.37 4.30
C ILE A 289 -11.65 -12.91 4.38
N SER A 290 -10.71 -12.12 4.88
CA SER A 290 -9.32 -12.54 5.06
C SER A 290 -9.17 -13.70 6.05
N LEU A 291 -9.93 -13.68 7.13
CA LEU A 291 -9.93 -14.74 8.13
C LEU A 291 -10.44 -16.07 7.55
N VAL A 292 -11.48 -16.04 6.73
CA VAL A 292 -11.98 -17.21 6.00
C VAL A 292 -10.92 -17.74 5.05
N GLY A 293 -10.25 -16.87 4.30
CA GLY A 293 -9.16 -17.26 3.40
C GLY A 293 -7.99 -17.90 4.16
N MET A 294 -7.58 -17.31 5.27
CA MET A 294 -6.49 -17.83 6.09
C MET A 294 -6.86 -19.15 6.77
N ALA A 295 -8.10 -19.30 7.24
CA ALA A 295 -8.62 -20.56 7.77
C ALA A 295 -8.60 -21.69 6.71
N ALA A 296 -8.96 -21.37 5.47
CA ALA A 296 -8.88 -22.31 4.36
C ALA A 296 -7.44 -22.75 4.09
N LEU A 297 -6.48 -21.84 4.13
CA LEU A 297 -5.05 -22.18 3.97
C LEU A 297 -4.53 -23.11 5.08
N LEU A 298 -5.05 -22.96 6.30
CA LEU A 298 -4.60 -23.73 7.46
C LEU A 298 -5.32 -25.06 7.63
N PHE A 299 -6.64 -25.12 7.38
CA PHE A 299 -7.50 -26.22 7.82
C PHE A 299 -8.20 -26.96 6.68
N ALA A 300 -8.32 -26.36 5.50
CA ALA A 300 -8.97 -27.01 4.37
C ALA A 300 -8.00 -27.87 3.56
N PRO A 301 -8.47 -28.95 2.91
CA PRO A 301 -7.68 -29.63 1.89
C PRO A 301 -7.38 -28.68 0.73
N LEU A 302 -6.09 -28.45 0.45
CA LEU A 302 -5.67 -27.51 -0.58
C LEU A 302 -5.55 -28.22 -1.93
N ASN A 303 -6.33 -27.76 -2.88
CA ASN A 303 -6.14 -28.00 -4.30
C ASN A 303 -5.98 -26.63 -5.00
N GLU A 304 -5.80 -26.64 -6.31
CA GLU A 304 -5.63 -25.41 -7.08
C GLU A 304 -6.76 -24.40 -6.84
N ALA A 305 -8.00 -24.84 -6.94
CA ALA A 305 -9.17 -23.96 -6.79
C ALA A 305 -9.31 -23.38 -5.37
N THR A 306 -9.18 -24.22 -4.34
CA THR A 306 -9.26 -23.81 -2.94
C THR A 306 -8.12 -22.86 -2.57
N PHE A 307 -6.92 -23.15 -3.03
CA PHE A 307 -5.76 -22.31 -2.81
C PHE A 307 -5.93 -20.92 -3.45
N PHE A 308 -6.33 -20.86 -4.72
CA PHE A 308 -6.54 -19.59 -5.40
C PHE A 308 -7.67 -18.77 -4.77
N ALA A 309 -8.74 -19.40 -4.35
CA ALA A 309 -9.83 -18.74 -3.63
C ALA A 309 -9.35 -18.17 -2.28
N ALA A 310 -8.55 -18.92 -1.53
CA ALA A 310 -8.03 -18.49 -0.24
C ALA A 310 -7.09 -17.29 -0.35
N ILE A 311 -6.13 -17.33 -1.26
CA ILE A 311 -5.21 -16.19 -1.48
C ILE A 311 -5.93 -14.98 -2.06
N ALA A 312 -6.95 -15.17 -2.87
CA ALA A 312 -7.80 -14.10 -3.37
C ALA A 312 -8.52 -13.38 -2.23
N CYS A 313 -9.05 -14.10 -1.25
CA CYS A 313 -9.67 -13.50 -0.06
C CYS A 313 -8.69 -12.63 0.72
N VAL A 314 -7.48 -13.11 0.94
CA VAL A 314 -6.43 -12.37 1.66
C VAL A 314 -6.03 -11.11 0.89
N ALA A 315 -5.79 -11.22 -0.40
CA ALA A 315 -5.41 -10.10 -1.26
C ALA A 315 -6.54 -9.07 -1.41
N PHE A 316 -7.78 -9.51 -1.47
CA PHE A 316 -8.96 -8.64 -1.52
C PHE A 316 -9.05 -7.75 -0.27
N ASN A 317 -8.92 -8.32 0.93
CA ASN A 317 -8.90 -7.57 2.18
C ASN A 317 -7.71 -6.61 2.24
N PHE A 318 -6.53 -7.03 1.83
CA PHE A 318 -5.35 -6.17 1.81
C PHE A 318 -5.60 -4.92 0.95
N GLY A 319 -6.06 -5.11 -0.27
CA GLY A 319 -6.39 -4.00 -1.17
C GLY A 319 -7.46 -3.08 -0.62
N GLY A 320 -8.51 -3.64 -0.05
CA GLY A 320 -9.59 -2.89 0.57
C GLY A 320 -9.14 -2.09 1.78
N THR A 321 -8.36 -2.69 2.65
CA THR A 321 -7.82 -2.02 3.86
C THR A 321 -6.92 -0.85 3.49
N ILE A 322 -5.98 -1.03 2.58
CA ILE A 322 -5.11 0.04 2.08
C ILE A 322 -5.93 1.23 1.53
N THR A 323 -7.02 0.94 0.85
CA THR A 323 -7.86 1.96 0.22
C THR A 323 -8.77 2.70 1.21
N VAL A 324 -9.33 1.98 2.17
CA VAL A 324 -10.29 2.55 3.14
C VAL A 324 -9.58 3.30 4.28
N PHE A 325 -8.39 2.90 4.66
CA PHE A 325 -7.69 3.47 5.82
C PHE A 325 -7.44 4.98 5.75
N PRO A 326 -7.01 5.58 4.62
CA PRO A 326 -6.87 7.03 4.56
C PRO A 326 -8.17 7.77 4.91
N SER A 327 -9.29 7.31 4.37
CA SER A 327 -10.61 7.88 4.67
C SER A 327 -11.02 7.66 6.13
N LEU A 328 -10.75 6.48 6.67
CA LEU A 328 -11.04 6.13 8.07
C LEU A 328 -10.21 6.98 9.04
N VAL A 329 -8.93 7.15 8.78
CA VAL A 329 -8.05 8.01 9.58
C VAL A 329 -8.48 9.46 9.51
N SER A 330 -8.87 9.94 8.34
CA SER A 330 -9.40 11.31 8.20
C SER A 330 -10.71 11.53 8.96
N GLU A 331 -11.56 10.52 9.02
CA GLU A 331 -12.82 10.56 9.77
C GLU A 331 -12.57 10.57 11.27
N PHE A 332 -11.60 9.78 11.75
CA PHE A 332 -11.27 9.70 13.17
C PHE A 332 -10.47 10.92 13.68
N PHE A 333 -9.55 11.43 12.88
CA PHE A 333 -8.56 12.42 13.31
C PHE A 333 -8.52 13.72 12.50
N GLY A 334 -9.32 13.84 11.45
CA GLY A 334 -9.44 15.01 10.61
C GLY A 334 -8.59 14.95 9.32
N LEU A 335 -8.94 15.82 8.37
CA LEU A 335 -8.31 15.87 7.04
C LEU A 335 -7.01 16.69 7.03
N ASN A 336 -6.93 17.74 7.85
CA ASN A 336 -5.83 18.72 7.74
C ASN A 336 -4.45 18.13 8.00
N ASN A 337 -4.36 17.15 8.90
CA ASN A 337 -3.12 16.45 9.25
C ASN A 337 -3.10 15.00 8.74
N LEU A 338 -3.86 14.68 7.69
CA LEU A 338 -4.04 13.32 7.21
C LEU A 338 -2.70 12.64 6.89
N ALA A 339 -1.82 13.28 6.13
CA ALA A 339 -0.53 12.69 5.77
C ALA A 339 0.33 12.36 6.98
N LYS A 340 0.34 13.24 8.00
CA LYS A 340 1.08 13.01 9.26
C LYS A 340 0.44 11.91 10.10
N ASN A 341 -0.88 11.97 10.29
CA ASN A 341 -1.62 11.02 11.11
C ASN A 341 -1.60 9.61 10.50
N TYR A 342 -1.78 9.51 9.20
CA TYR A 342 -1.75 8.23 8.50
C TYR A 342 -0.32 7.72 8.28
N GLY A 343 0.65 8.59 8.11
CA GLY A 343 2.04 8.22 7.82
C GLY A 343 2.67 7.32 8.89
N ILE A 344 2.40 7.57 10.16
CA ILE A 344 2.90 6.72 11.26
C ILE A 344 2.16 5.38 11.30
N ILE A 345 0.85 5.36 11.10
CA ILE A 345 0.09 4.11 10.96
C ILE A 345 0.63 3.30 9.78
N TYR A 346 0.99 3.98 8.69
CA TYR A 346 1.52 3.36 7.48
C TYR A 346 2.89 2.67 7.69
N LEU A 347 3.61 2.97 8.77
CA LEU A 347 4.79 2.16 9.17
C LEU A 347 4.44 0.68 9.33
N GLY A 348 3.21 0.37 9.67
CA GLY A 348 2.68 -0.99 9.71
C GLY A 348 2.80 -1.75 8.38
N PHE A 349 2.82 -1.05 7.25
CA PHE A 349 3.07 -1.64 5.94
C PHE A 349 4.47 -2.30 5.86
N GLY A 350 5.50 -1.55 6.21
CA GLY A 350 6.88 -2.06 6.20
C GLY A 350 7.16 -3.04 7.33
N ILE A 351 6.71 -2.74 8.53
CA ILE A 351 6.89 -3.60 9.70
C ILE A 351 6.17 -4.94 9.48
N GLY A 352 4.94 -4.93 8.97
CA GLY A 352 4.18 -6.13 8.67
C GLY A 352 4.87 -6.99 7.62
N SER A 353 5.38 -6.39 6.55
CA SER A 353 6.11 -7.09 5.48
C SER A 353 7.38 -7.78 6.02
N ILE A 354 8.18 -7.07 6.79
CA ILE A 354 9.41 -7.62 7.40
C ILE A 354 9.06 -8.71 8.43
N CYS A 355 8.11 -8.49 9.30
CA CYS A 355 7.72 -9.46 10.32
C CYS A 355 7.24 -10.78 9.70
N GLY A 356 6.43 -10.74 8.64
CA GLY A 356 5.99 -11.93 7.94
C GLY A 356 7.16 -12.75 7.41
N SER A 357 8.10 -12.09 6.73
CA SER A 357 9.30 -12.75 6.20
C SER A 357 10.21 -13.30 7.29
N LEU A 358 10.40 -12.57 8.39
CA LEU A 358 11.22 -13.02 9.51
C LEU A 358 10.61 -14.25 10.22
N ILE A 359 9.31 -14.25 10.47
CA ILE A 359 8.63 -15.39 11.09
C ILE A 359 8.80 -16.65 10.22
N ALA A 360 8.60 -16.51 8.91
CA ALA A 360 8.77 -17.62 7.97
C ALA A 360 10.21 -18.17 7.99
N SER A 361 11.22 -17.30 8.06
CA SER A 361 12.62 -17.72 8.07
C SER A 361 13.06 -18.34 9.41
N LEU A 362 12.56 -17.81 10.53
CA LEU A 362 12.98 -18.26 11.87
C LEU A 362 12.25 -19.52 12.33
N PHE A 363 10.98 -19.69 11.96
CA PHE A 363 10.13 -20.77 12.50
C PHE A 363 9.71 -21.83 11.49
N GLY A 364 10.29 -21.83 10.31
CA GLY A 364 10.18 -22.98 9.39
C GLY A 364 9.08 -22.89 8.34
N GLY A 365 8.76 -21.71 7.86
CA GLY A 365 8.05 -21.53 6.60
C GLY A 365 6.60 -21.07 6.71
N PHE A 366 5.80 -21.42 5.70
CA PHE A 366 4.49 -20.81 5.46
C PHE A 366 3.45 -21.11 6.56
N TYR A 367 3.42 -22.35 7.05
CA TYR A 367 2.40 -22.80 8.00
C TYR A 367 2.42 -21.99 9.30
N VAL A 368 3.60 -21.84 9.91
CA VAL A 368 3.74 -21.08 11.17
C VAL A 368 3.39 -19.62 10.97
N THR A 369 3.80 -19.04 9.85
CA THR A 369 3.47 -17.66 9.51
C THR A 369 1.96 -17.47 9.35
N PHE A 370 1.27 -18.40 8.70
CA PHE A 370 -0.19 -18.38 8.58
C PHE A 370 -0.90 -18.52 9.94
N CYS A 371 -0.37 -19.33 10.85
CA CYS A 371 -0.90 -19.43 12.21
C CYS A 371 -0.80 -18.10 12.96
N VAL A 372 0.33 -17.41 12.86
CA VAL A 372 0.52 -16.10 13.49
C VAL A 372 -0.43 -15.07 12.87
N ILE A 373 -0.54 -15.03 11.54
CA ILE A 373 -1.45 -14.13 10.84
C ILE A 373 -2.90 -14.40 11.23
N PHE A 374 -3.30 -15.66 11.33
CA PHE A 374 -4.64 -16.05 11.76
C PHE A 374 -4.96 -15.53 13.16
N ALA A 375 -4.04 -15.70 14.11
CA ALA A 375 -4.20 -15.17 15.47
C ALA A 375 -4.32 -13.64 15.49
N LEU A 376 -3.49 -12.94 14.72
CA LEU A 376 -3.55 -11.49 14.59
C LEU A 376 -4.85 -11.00 13.95
N LEU A 377 -5.37 -11.73 12.97
CA LEU A 377 -6.66 -11.41 12.34
C LEU A 377 -7.83 -11.53 13.32
N ILE A 378 -7.81 -12.50 14.22
CA ILE A 378 -8.82 -12.62 15.29
C ILE A 378 -8.76 -11.39 16.22
N ILE A 379 -7.56 -10.98 16.64
CA ILE A 379 -7.36 -9.79 17.47
C ILE A 379 -7.83 -8.54 16.72
N SER A 380 -7.44 -8.38 15.48
CA SER A 380 -7.82 -7.24 14.63
C SER A 380 -9.33 -7.17 14.42
N LEU A 381 -9.99 -8.30 14.21
CA LEU A 381 -11.45 -8.37 14.10
C LEU A 381 -12.13 -7.91 15.38
N ALA A 382 -11.66 -8.37 16.54
CA ALA A 382 -12.16 -7.93 17.84
C ALA A 382 -12.00 -6.41 18.04
N LEU A 383 -10.86 -5.85 17.67
CA LEU A 383 -10.61 -4.40 17.73
C LEU A 383 -11.57 -3.63 16.83
N SER A 384 -11.81 -4.10 15.60
CA SER A 384 -12.69 -3.42 14.65
C SER A 384 -14.16 -3.40 15.07
N THR A 385 -14.61 -4.39 15.82
CA THR A 385 -15.98 -4.46 16.34
C THR A 385 -16.18 -3.62 17.61
N THR A 386 -15.12 -3.28 18.33
CA THR A 386 -15.17 -2.55 19.61
C THR A 386 -14.75 -1.09 19.50
N ILE A 387 -14.02 -0.71 18.47
CA ILE A 387 -13.50 0.65 18.30
C ILE A 387 -14.63 1.68 18.12
N ARG A 388 -14.48 2.81 18.76
CA ARG A 388 -15.38 3.97 18.61
C ARG A 388 -14.55 5.19 18.20
N GLN A 389 -15.14 6.05 17.37
CA GLN A 389 -14.50 7.29 16.95
C GLN A 389 -14.14 8.14 18.18
N PRO A 390 -12.90 8.66 18.26
CA PRO A 390 -12.51 9.52 19.37
C PRO A 390 -13.32 10.82 19.31
N GLN A 391 -13.77 11.28 20.49
CA GLN A 391 -14.42 12.58 20.62
C GLN A 391 -13.34 13.62 20.92
N ARG A 392 -13.45 14.77 20.27
CA ARG A 392 -12.70 15.95 20.67
C ARG A 392 -13.26 16.40 22.02
N GLU A 393 -12.47 16.29 23.07
CA GLU A 393 -12.81 16.97 24.32
C GLU A 393 -12.82 18.47 23.99
N LEU A 394 -14.00 19.08 24.08
CA LEU A 394 -14.09 20.52 24.17
C LEU A 394 -13.32 20.89 25.44
N TYR A 395 -12.10 21.41 25.26
CA TYR A 395 -11.48 22.14 26.36
C TYR A 395 -12.47 23.23 26.74
N LYS A 396 -13.13 23.04 27.86
CA LYS A 396 -13.70 24.18 28.57
C LYS A 396 -12.51 25.10 28.81
N GLU A 397 -12.40 26.15 28.02
CA GLU A 397 -11.60 27.29 28.40
C GLU A 397 -12.13 27.66 29.76
N ALA A 398 -11.37 27.32 30.79
CA ALA A 398 -11.62 27.81 32.11
C ALA A 398 -11.45 29.32 32.02
N HIS A 399 -12.54 30.02 32.07
CA HIS A 399 -12.52 31.44 32.37
C HIS A 399 -11.85 31.58 33.72
N VAL A 400 -10.63 32.11 33.76
CA VAL A 400 -10.01 32.77 34.89
C VAL A 400 -9.73 34.21 34.46
#